data_b0054237ab8d0edef87b19dd7952211a
#
_entry.id   b0054237ab8d0edef87b19dd7952211a
#
_cell.length_a   1.000
_cell.length_b   1.000
_cell.length_c   1.000
_cell.angle_alpha   90.00
_cell.angle_beta   90.00
_cell.angle_gamma   90.00
#
_symmetry.space_group_name_H-M   'P 1'
#
loop_
_entity.id
_entity.type
_entity.pdbx_description
1 polymer ?
#
loop_
_entity_poly.entity_id
_entity_poly.type
_entity_poly.pdbx_seq_one_letter_code
_entity_poly.pdbx_strand_id
1 'polypeptide(L)'
;MAHAVVGAFAGAGWLLLPVMTAGGDAPVPSSPAGPVASAAAPHQDGTSTPDLVLPLVVVGAAGVLAGYGYLRRTRRARTRTTPGVVPAAPPAATPLESERQARAALVLADDCVRGSEEELSFVRELFGEQRTEPFTRALLAARTELSAAFAIWRRHEAGVPRDAGAGRQALVGVIGRCAEAGRRLDAEAAELDRLRGLEQGVGEALEVAERRFRELTARTAAAQHTAAGLREWYALSAGAAVAGHVEQAKDRLVFATSRLNEARQAADSGDMARAVRQLRAAEGGVFQAGVLVGGVERLAAELAEAAALVPAALTGGEAEIAEARKNGGRTSLATGDLHARLAHADGVLANVRAELIRGPYDPLDALRRVARAVERLEVGRSGAVAAAALLVARGQVGVAEDFVAVHRGAVGAEARAVLAEAVRVLEPAGGGRADEADRLAGQARDLAERDVRAHGSPWAEAAGQAVGLPGAVLGGILLTEEPGAGPPVSFGGPGTRGRRRLPEPGRPAQPAGPAEPAGPAGAVGPPPGGPQDGGPQDGGPQDGGPQDGRD
;
A
#
# COMPACT_ATOMS: atom_id res chain seq x y z
N MET A 1 31.91 25.76 -17.73
CA MET A 1 31.60 25.96 -19.16
C MET A 1 32.25 24.92 -20.07
N ALA A 2 33.54 24.58 -19.89
CA ALA A 2 34.23 23.58 -20.74
C ALA A 2 33.55 22.18 -20.78
N HIS A 3 33.05 21.67 -19.66
CA HIS A 3 32.41 20.37 -19.61
C HIS A 3 31.02 20.29 -20.30
N ALA A 4 30.31 21.43 -20.39
CA ALA A 4 29.01 21.48 -21.09
C ALA A 4 29.20 21.50 -22.61
N VAL A 5 30.28 22.08 -23.09
CA VAL A 5 30.63 22.11 -24.51
C VAL A 5 31.14 20.75 -24.99
N VAL A 6 31.96 20.07 -24.18
CA VAL A 6 32.45 18.72 -24.48
C VAL A 6 31.29 17.72 -24.46
N GLY A 7 30.34 17.84 -23.53
CA GLY A 7 29.13 16.98 -23.48
C GLY A 7 28.21 17.18 -24.70
N ALA A 8 28.08 18.41 -25.22
CA ALA A 8 27.29 18.68 -26.41
C ALA A 8 27.92 18.10 -27.68
N PHE A 9 29.27 18.15 -27.81
CA PHE A 9 30.00 17.54 -28.92
C PHE A 9 29.99 16.01 -28.87
N ALA A 10 30.08 15.40 -27.68
CA ALA A 10 29.96 13.96 -27.51
C ALA A 10 28.53 13.44 -27.82
N GLY A 11 27.50 14.18 -27.44
CA GLY A 11 26.11 13.85 -27.76
C GLY A 11 25.77 13.97 -29.25
N ALA A 12 26.32 14.98 -29.92
CA ALA A 12 26.17 15.17 -31.38
C ALA A 12 26.92 14.08 -32.17
N GLY A 13 28.10 13.68 -31.70
CA GLY A 13 28.87 12.57 -32.29
C GLY A 13 28.14 11.23 -32.20
N TRP A 14 27.43 10.99 -31.10
CA TRP A 14 26.68 9.75 -30.87
C TRP A 14 25.42 9.63 -31.73
N LEU A 15 24.79 10.75 -32.08
CA LEU A 15 23.63 10.81 -32.99
C LEU A 15 24.00 10.67 -34.48
N LEU A 16 25.26 10.90 -34.84
CA LEU A 16 25.75 10.76 -36.22
C LEU A 16 26.30 9.35 -36.51
N LEU A 17 26.69 8.58 -35.50
CA LEU A 17 27.24 7.23 -35.65
C LEU A 17 26.31 6.23 -36.37
N PRO A 18 24.96 6.21 -36.14
CA PRO A 18 24.07 5.29 -36.86
C PRO A 18 23.95 5.57 -38.36
N VAL A 19 24.17 6.82 -38.78
CA VAL A 19 24.07 7.22 -40.21
C VAL A 19 25.30 6.77 -41.01
N MET A 20 26.46 6.65 -40.33
CA MET A 20 27.71 6.23 -41.01
C MET A 20 27.91 4.71 -41.05
N THR A 21 27.19 3.95 -40.23
CA THR A 21 27.28 2.47 -40.21
C THR A 21 26.20 1.77 -41.05
N ALA A 22 25.27 2.49 -41.67
CA ALA A 22 24.24 1.92 -42.53
C ALA A 22 24.66 1.67 -44.00
N GLY A 23 25.92 1.90 -44.33
CA GLY A 23 26.45 1.70 -45.67
C GLY A 23 27.50 0.57 -45.73
N GLY A 24 27.11 -0.67 -45.40
CA GLY A 24 27.97 -1.84 -45.48
C GLY A 24 27.28 -2.98 -46.22
N ASP A 25 27.80 -3.26 -47.40
CA ASP A 25 27.39 -4.25 -48.41
C ASP A 25 27.02 -5.64 -47.88
N ALA A 26 25.89 -6.16 -48.38
CA ALA A 26 25.63 -7.60 -48.38
C ALA A 26 26.03 -8.17 -49.73
N PRO A 27 26.70 -9.33 -49.82
CA PRO A 27 27.15 -9.92 -51.07
C PRO A 27 25.99 -10.64 -51.79
N VAL A 28 25.86 -10.34 -53.10
CA VAL A 28 24.94 -10.98 -54.01
C VAL A 28 25.63 -12.18 -54.66
N PRO A 29 24.99 -13.35 -54.83
CA PRO A 29 25.52 -14.44 -55.65
C PRO A 29 25.21 -14.21 -57.15
N SER A 30 26.23 -14.46 -57.95
CA SER A 30 26.31 -14.32 -59.39
C SER A 30 25.63 -15.46 -60.20
N SER A 31 24.98 -15.15 -61.33
CA SER A 31 25.25 -15.57 -62.71
C SER A 31 24.00 -15.74 -63.59
N PRO A 32 24.05 -15.88 -64.92
CA PRO A 32 24.80 -15.11 -65.90
C PRO A 32 23.99 -14.60 -67.13
N ALA A 33 24.62 -13.73 -67.86
CA ALA A 33 24.63 -13.54 -69.35
C ALA A 33 23.45 -12.96 -70.12
N GLY A 34 23.80 -11.88 -70.86
CA GLY A 34 23.33 -11.53 -72.18
C GLY A 34 23.24 -10.02 -72.44
N PRO A 35 23.71 -9.53 -73.61
CA PRO A 35 24.16 -8.13 -73.72
C PRO A 35 23.09 -7.23 -74.32
N VAL A 36 23.27 -5.93 -74.15
CA VAL A 36 23.36 -4.88 -75.18
C VAL A 36 23.27 -3.45 -74.56
N ALA A 37 24.04 -2.60 -75.20
CA ALA A 37 24.29 -1.22 -74.87
C ALA A 37 23.07 -0.29 -74.92
N SER A 38 23.10 0.75 -74.06
CA SER A 38 22.84 2.12 -74.50
C SER A 38 23.27 3.13 -73.44
N ALA A 39 23.97 4.14 -73.86
CA ALA A 39 24.45 5.25 -73.12
C ALA A 39 23.32 6.13 -72.61
N ALA A 40 23.37 6.55 -71.37
CA ALA A 40 22.59 7.67 -70.89
C ALA A 40 23.43 8.51 -69.93
N ALA A 41 23.32 9.81 -70.10
CA ALA A 41 24.11 10.92 -69.52
C ALA A 41 24.06 11.00 -67.98
N PRO A 42 24.99 11.71 -67.35
CA PRO A 42 25.03 11.84 -65.92
C PRO A 42 23.92 12.76 -65.42
N HIS A 43 23.10 12.24 -64.51
CA HIS A 43 22.16 13.05 -63.75
C HIS A 43 22.93 13.86 -62.70
N GLN A 44 22.83 15.17 -62.81
CA GLN A 44 23.20 16.10 -61.76
C GLN A 44 22.18 15.92 -60.60
N ASP A 45 22.65 15.45 -59.46
CA ASP A 45 21.90 15.46 -58.21
C ASP A 45 21.76 16.91 -57.73
N GLY A 46 20.64 17.51 -58.12
CA GLY A 46 20.21 18.78 -57.55
C GLY A 46 19.69 18.51 -56.11
N THR A 47 20.43 18.96 -55.13
CA THR A 47 19.96 19.03 -53.72
C THR A 47 18.63 19.78 -53.70
N SER A 48 17.56 19.10 -53.36
CA SER A 48 16.24 19.73 -53.26
C SER A 48 16.17 20.58 -51.99
N THR A 49 15.55 21.74 -52.12
CA THR A 49 15.36 22.72 -51.03
C THR A 49 14.78 22.15 -49.74
N PRO A 50 13.96 21.08 -49.71
CA PRO A 50 13.46 20.43 -48.51
C PRO A 50 14.55 19.77 -47.67
N ASP A 51 15.62 19.23 -48.26
CA ASP A 51 16.67 18.48 -47.54
C ASP A 51 17.58 19.39 -46.69
N LEU A 52 17.62 20.67 -47.00
CA LEU A 52 18.39 21.68 -46.24
C LEU A 52 17.51 22.37 -45.18
N VAL A 53 16.20 22.43 -45.36
CA VAL A 53 15.28 23.10 -44.41
C VAL A 53 15.07 22.28 -43.14
N LEU A 54 15.00 20.97 -43.23
CA LEU A 54 14.73 20.11 -42.07
C LEU A 54 15.84 20.16 -41.00
N PRO A 55 17.15 20.03 -41.34
CA PRO A 55 18.22 20.19 -40.33
C PRO A 55 18.32 21.61 -39.79
N LEU A 56 17.99 22.64 -40.60
CA LEU A 56 18.01 24.03 -40.15
C LEU A 56 16.89 24.33 -39.13
N VAL A 57 15.70 23.73 -39.32
CA VAL A 57 14.58 23.83 -38.37
C VAL A 57 14.90 23.11 -37.05
N VAL A 58 15.54 21.94 -37.11
CA VAL A 58 15.97 21.21 -35.91
C VAL A 58 17.02 21.97 -35.11
N VAL A 59 18.02 22.53 -35.80
CA VAL A 59 19.06 23.37 -35.15
C VAL A 59 18.44 24.64 -34.59
N GLY A 60 17.50 25.26 -35.29
CA GLY A 60 16.76 26.43 -34.82
C GLY A 60 15.95 26.14 -33.57
N ALA A 61 15.18 25.02 -33.56
CA ALA A 61 14.40 24.58 -32.40
C ALA A 61 15.29 24.26 -31.19
N ALA A 62 16.42 23.58 -31.41
CA ALA A 62 17.40 23.30 -30.34
C ALA A 62 18.03 24.60 -29.80
N GLY A 63 18.33 25.58 -30.65
CA GLY A 63 18.82 26.90 -30.27
C GLY A 63 17.81 27.70 -29.44
N VAL A 64 16.52 27.66 -29.81
CA VAL A 64 15.42 28.29 -29.05
C VAL A 64 15.22 27.64 -27.68
N LEU A 65 15.27 26.33 -27.60
CA LEU A 65 15.15 25.60 -26.34
C LEU A 65 16.36 25.85 -25.42
N ALA A 66 17.57 25.87 -25.97
CA ALA A 66 18.77 26.19 -25.21
C ALA A 66 18.79 27.67 -24.77
N GLY A 67 18.35 28.60 -25.62
CA GLY A 67 18.18 30.02 -25.30
C GLY A 67 17.11 30.26 -24.24
N TYR A 68 15.98 29.58 -24.34
CA TYR A 68 14.91 29.62 -23.33
C TYR A 68 15.37 29.04 -21.98
N GLY A 69 16.08 27.92 -21.99
CA GLY A 69 16.68 27.32 -20.79
C GLY A 69 17.70 28.25 -20.12
N TYR A 70 18.54 28.88 -20.93
CA TYR A 70 19.52 29.88 -20.47
C TYR A 70 18.84 31.13 -19.90
N LEU A 71 17.85 31.70 -20.60
CA LEU A 71 17.08 32.86 -20.12
C LEU A 71 16.29 32.55 -18.85
N ARG A 72 15.70 31.36 -18.75
CA ARG A 72 15.02 30.91 -17.53
C ARG A 72 15.97 30.75 -16.36
N ARG A 73 17.19 30.24 -16.62
CA ARG A 73 18.24 30.09 -15.61
C ARG A 73 18.81 31.45 -15.16
N THR A 74 19.01 32.37 -16.08
CA THR A 74 19.51 33.73 -15.77
C THR A 74 18.43 34.59 -15.10
N ARG A 75 17.16 34.48 -15.50
CA ARG A 75 16.06 35.14 -14.78
C ARG A 75 15.94 34.62 -13.34
N ARG A 76 16.05 33.31 -13.09
CA ARG A 76 16.09 32.74 -11.73
C ARG A 76 17.36 33.20 -10.96
N ALA A 77 18.47 33.45 -11.61
CA ALA A 77 19.68 33.98 -10.99
C ALA A 77 19.55 35.46 -10.64
N ARG A 78 18.83 36.26 -11.46
CA ARG A 78 18.66 37.72 -11.29
C ARG A 78 17.58 38.09 -10.24
N THR A 79 16.69 37.21 -9.87
CA THR A 79 15.72 37.41 -8.76
C THR A 79 16.36 37.19 -7.38
N ARG A 80 17.66 36.90 -7.31
CA ARG A 80 18.42 36.74 -6.05
C ARG A 80 19.37 37.93 -5.86
N THR A 81 18.83 39.13 -5.73
CA THR A 81 19.63 40.29 -5.33
C THR A 81 19.28 40.67 -3.89
N THR A 82 19.89 39.97 -2.94
CA THR A 82 20.24 40.53 -1.65
C THR A 82 21.70 40.18 -1.40
N PRO A 83 22.65 41.14 -1.35
CA PRO A 83 24.03 40.85 -1.01
C PRO A 83 24.10 40.59 0.50
N GLY A 84 24.51 39.41 0.92
CA GLY A 84 24.97 39.26 2.28
C GLY A 84 24.80 37.94 2.98
N VAL A 85 23.99 36.98 2.49
CA VAL A 85 24.00 35.65 3.10
C VAL A 85 24.08 34.62 1.98
N VAL A 86 25.22 33.94 1.88
CA VAL A 86 25.28 32.65 1.19
C VAL A 86 24.21 31.79 1.89
N PRO A 87 23.12 31.36 1.23
CA PRO A 87 22.21 30.41 1.89
C PRO A 87 23.06 29.19 2.19
N ALA A 88 23.33 28.95 3.47
CA ALA A 88 23.89 27.69 3.89
C ALA A 88 23.04 26.61 3.24
N ALA A 89 23.66 25.68 2.51
CA ALA A 89 22.96 24.52 2.00
C ALA A 89 22.18 23.97 3.21
N PRO A 90 20.86 23.69 3.07
CA PRO A 90 20.11 23.15 4.19
C PRO A 90 20.94 22.02 4.80
N PRO A 91 21.12 21.98 6.11
CA PRO A 91 21.92 20.95 6.75
C PRO A 91 21.47 19.60 6.20
N ALA A 92 22.43 18.75 5.85
CA ALA A 92 22.13 17.42 5.35
C ALA A 92 21.18 16.74 6.36
N ALA A 93 20.07 16.21 5.89
CA ALA A 93 19.08 15.55 6.75
C ALA A 93 19.79 14.52 7.66
N THR A 94 19.47 14.53 8.93
CA THR A 94 20.02 13.54 9.85
C THR A 94 19.59 12.13 9.43
N PRO A 95 20.34 11.07 9.77
CA PRO A 95 19.93 9.70 9.45
C PRO A 95 18.50 9.40 9.91
N LEU A 96 18.13 9.82 11.12
CA LEU A 96 16.79 9.65 11.68
C LEU A 96 15.71 10.38 10.84
N GLU A 97 16.00 11.57 10.37
CA GLU A 97 15.09 12.35 9.54
C GLU A 97 14.92 11.70 8.14
N SER A 98 16.01 11.19 7.57
CA SER A 98 15.96 10.45 6.30
C SER A 98 15.13 9.16 6.42
N GLU A 99 15.24 8.44 7.53
CA GLU A 99 14.40 7.26 7.81
C GLU A 99 12.92 7.63 7.98
N ARG A 100 12.60 8.71 8.72
CA ARG A 100 11.22 9.20 8.86
C ARG A 100 10.62 9.57 7.50
N GLN A 101 11.39 10.25 6.65
CA GLN A 101 10.96 10.61 5.30
C GLN A 101 10.72 9.36 4.44
N ALA A 102 11.57 8.35 4.53
CA ALA A 102 11.40 7.10 3.79
C ALA A 102 10.15 6.34 4.25
N ARG A 103 9.92 6.22 5.59
CA ARG A 103 8.69 5.61 6.13
C ARG A 103 7.44 6.35 5.66
N ALA A 104 7.42 7.67 5.75
CA ALA A 104 6.30 8.48 5.27
C ALA A 104 6.05 8.30 3.76
N ALA A 105 7.12 8.24 2.96
CA ALA A 105 7.02 8.01 1.52
C ALA A 105 6.44 6.62 1.19
N LEU A 106 6.83 5.56 1.92
CA LEU A 106 6.30 4.21 1.76
C LEU A 106 4.80 4.15 2.06
N VAL A 107 4.38 4.70 3.21
CA VAL A 107 2.96 4.73 3.60
C VAL A 107 2.14 5.49 2.57
N LEU A 108 2.60 6.68 2.17
CA LEU A 108 1.89 7.51 1.19
C LEU A 108 1.78 6.83 -0.18
N ALA A 109 2.85 6.17 -0.65
CA ALA A 109 2.84 5.47 -1.93
C ALA A 109 1.92 4.24 -1.89
N ASP A 110 1.93 3.46 -0.80
CA ASP A 110 1.02 2.33 -0.62
C ASP A 110 -0.45 2.79 -0.58
N ASP A 111 -0.74 3.87 0.15
CA ASP A 111 -2.09 4.45 0.18
C ASP A 111 -2.53 4.98 -1.20
N CYS A 112 -1.61 5.53 -2.00
CA CYS A 112 -1.90 5.93 -3.38
C CYS A 112 -2.23 4.72 -4.26
N VAL A 113 -1.46 3.65 -4.17
CA VAL A 113 -1.66 2.42 -4.95
C VAL A 113 -2.99 1.76 -4.57
N ARG A 114 -3.24 1.52 -3.27
CA ARG A 114 -4.48 0.90 -2.79
C ARG A 114 -5.73 1.75 -3.11
N GLY A 115 -5.64 3.05 -2.93
CA GLY A 115 -6.76 3.94 -3.28
C GLY A 115 -7.02 4.02 -4.78
N SER A 116 -5.97 3.95 -5.60
CA SER A 116 -6.14 3.88 -7.05
C SER A 116 -6.81 2.57 -7.49
N GLU A 117 -6.50 1.45 -6.83
CA GLU A 117 -7.15 0.16 -7.07
C GLU A 117 -8.63 0.19 -6.69
N GLU A 118 -8.93 0.77 -5.53
CA GLU A 118 -10.28 0.94 -5.04
C GLU A 118 -11.14 1.70 -6.06
N GLU A 119 -10.74 2.90 -6.48
CA GLU A 119 -11.48 3.67 -7.49
C GLU A 119 -11.55 2.96 -8.83
N LEU A 120 -10.43 2.37 -9.29
CA LEU A 120 -10.39 1.66 -10.57
C LEU A 120 -11.36 0.48 -10.61
N SER A 121 -11.65 -0.14 -9.46
CA SER A 121 -12.62 -1.25 -9.37
C SER A 121 -14.03 -0.81 -9.79
N PHE A 122 -14.47 0.39 -9.37
CA PHE A 122 -15.76 0.98 -9.76
C PHE A 122 -15.75 1.44 -11.22
N VAL A 123 -14.67 2.07 -11.65
CA VAL A 123 -14.53 2.56 -13.02
C VAL A 123 -14.53 1.40 -14.03
N ARG A 124 -13.91 0.29 -13.69
CA ARG A 124 -13.90 -0.93 -14.52
C ARG A 124 -15.29 -1.52 -14.71
N GLU A 125 -16.11 -1.50 -13.68
CA GLU A 125 -17.48 -1.98 -13.77
C GLU A 125 -18.35 -1.10 -14.67
N LEU A 126 -18.12 0.23 -14.66
CA LEU A 126 -18.88 1.18 -15.46
C LEU A 126 -18.44 1.17 -16.93
N PHE A 127 -17.14 1.12 -17.20
CA PHE A 127 -16.57 1.33 -18.54
C PHE A 127 -15.97 0.07 -19.19
N GLY A 128 -15.87 -1.04 -18.44
CA GLY A 128 -15.28 -2.30 -18.89
C GLY A 128 -13.75 -2.32 -18.88
N GLU A 129 -13.19 -3.52 -19.04
CA GLU A 129 -11.74 -3.74 -18.96
C GLU A 129 -10.95 -3.03 -20.05
N GLN A 130 -11.48 -3.02 -21.29
CA GLN A 130 -10.77 -2.46 -22.44
C GLN A 130 -10.51 -0.95 -22.30
N ARG A 131 -11.51 -0.18 -21.81
CA ARG A 131 -11.37 1.26 -21.60
C ARG A 131 -10.53 1.62 -20.38
N THR A 132 -10.42 0.70 -19.43
CA THR A 132 -9.68 0.90 -18.19
C THR A 132 -8.27 0.29 -18.20
N GLU A 133 -7.88 -0.35 -19.30
CA GLU A 133 -6.58 -1.00 -19.45
C GLU A 133 -5.38 -0.07 -19.24
N PRO A 134 -5.33 1.19 -19.73
CA PRO A 134 -4.23 2.10 -19.46
C PRO A 134 -4.02 2.35 -17.96
N PHE A 135 -5.09 2.54 -17.20
CA PHE A 135 -5.06 2.77 -15.76
C PHE A 135 -4.64 1.51 -15.00
N THR A 136 -5.09 0.34 -15.45
CA THR A 136 -4.66 -0.95 -14.89
C THR A 136 -3.16 -1.14 -15.08
N ARG A 137 -2.62 -0.80 -16.24
CA ARG A 137 -1.19 -0.87 -16.55
C ARG A 137 -0.38 0.11 -15.69
N ALA A 138 -0.85 1.34 -15.51
CA ALA A 138 -0.23 2.32 -14.63
C ALA A 138 -0.20 1.86 -13.17
N LEU A 139 -1.30 1.26 -12.69
CA LEU A 139 -1.40 0.69 -11.34
C LEU A 139 -0.41 -0.47 -11.14
N LEU A 140 -0.31 -1.40 -12.08
CA LEU A 140 0.66 -2.51 -12.03
C LEU A 140 2.11 -2.00 -12.03
N ALA A 141 2.41 -0.99 -12.86
CA ALA A 141 3.73 -0.36 -12.89
C ALA A 141 4.04 0.36 -11.57
N ALA A 142 3.07 1.05 -10.96
CA ALA A 142 3.23 1.68 -9.65
C ALA A 142 3.46 0.63 -8.53
N ARG A 143 2.75 -0.50 -8.56
CA ARG A 143 2.97 -1.64 -7.65
C ARG A 143 4.37 -2.20 -7.75
N THR A 144 4.91 -2.33 -8.96
CA THR A 144 6.28 -2.81 -9.19
C THR A 144 7.31 -1.89 -8.54
N GLU A 145 7.17 -0.57 -8.70
CA GLU A 145 8.07 0.40 -8.06
C GLU A 145 7.94 0.37 -6.53
N LEU A 146 6.72 0.27 -6.02
CA LEU A 146 6.46 0.19 -4.58
C LEU A 146 7.04 -1.10 -3.97
N SER A 147 6.86 -2.25 -4.63
CA SER A 147 7.46 -3.52 -4.21
C SER A 147 8.99 -3.43 -4.14
N ALA A 148 9.62 -2.81 -5.14
CA ALA A 148 11.05 -2.56 -5.13
C ALA A 148 11.48 -1.61 -3.98
N ALA A 149 10.67 -0.58 -3.66
CA ALA A 149 10.92 0.30 -2.53
C ALA A 149 10.87 -0.47 -1.20
N PHE A 150 9.86 -1.31 -0.99
CA PHE A 150 9.76 -2.16 0.20
C PHE A 150 10.94 -3.13 0.31
N ALA A 151 11.39 -3.74 -0.79
CA ALA A 151 12.53 -4.64 -0.79
C ALA A 151 13.84 -3.93 -0.37
N ILE A 152 14.05 -2.67 -0.82
CA ILE A 152 15.19 -1.87 -0.38
C ILE A 152 15.07 -1.53 1.11
N TRP A 153 13.88 -1.13 1.55
CA TRP A 153 13.60 -0.80 2.96
C TRP A 153 13.88 -1.98 3.88
N ARG A 154 13.36 -3.18 3.55
CA ARG A 154 13.58 -4.40 4.33
C ARG A 154 15.06 -4.75 4.48
N ARG A 155 15.85 -4.59 3.42
CA ARG A 155 17.30 -4.80 3.47
C ARG A 155 17.99 -3.76 4.36
N HIS A 156 17.55 -2.51 4.30
CA HIS A 156 18.06 -1.45 5.17
C HIS A 156 17.76 -1.75 6.66
N GLU A 157 16.54 -2.17 7.01
CA GLU A 157 16.18 -2.61 8.36
C GLU A 157 17.02 -3.80 8.85
N ALA A 158 17.39 -4.72 7.95
CA ALA A 158 18.29 -5.82 8.24
C ALA A 158 19.77 -5.40 8.35
N GLY A 159 20.07 -4.09 8.33
CA GLY A 159 21.43 -3.56 8.42
C GLY A 159 22.28 -3.77 7.17
N VAL A 160 21.66 -3.87 6.00
CA VAL A 160 22.32 -4.04 4.69
C VAL A 160 21.98 -2.87 3.78
N PRO A 161 22.92 -2.08 3.35
CA PRO A 161 24.38 -2.18 3.55
C PRO A 161 24.84 -1.68 4.93
N ARG A 162 25.98 -2.18 5.39
CA ARG A 162 26.56 -1.79 6.70
C ARG A 162 27.21 -0.41 6.70
N ASP A 163 27.61 0.07 5.52
CA ASP A 163 28.20 1.41 5.36
C ASP A 163 27.12 2.49 5.49
N ALA A 164 27.38 3.50 6.32
CA ALA A 164 26.45 4.60 6.56
C ALA A 164 26.16 5.45 5.32
N GLY A 165 27.13 5.59 4.41
CA GLY A 165 26.94 6.28 3.13
C GLY A 165 25.99 5.53 2.22
N ALA A 166 26.24 4.23 2.06
CA ALA A 166 25.38 3.34 1.29
C ALA A 166 23.99 3.17 1.94
N GLY A 167 23.88 3.20 3.27
CA GLY A 167 22.60 3.23 3.99
C GLY A 167 21.77 4.46 3.65
N ARG A 168 22.38 5.66 3.65
CA ARG A 168 21.69 6.88 3.20
C ARG A 168 21.26 6.81 1.74
N GLN A 169 22.11 6.25 0.87
CA GLN A 169 21.75 6.06 -0.55
C GLN A 169 20.58 5.10 -0.72
N ALA A 170 20.48 4.04 0.11
CA ALA A 170 19.33 3.14 0.12
C ALA A 170 18.03 3.88 0.48
N LEU A 171 18.04 4.75 1.49
CA LEU A 171 16.87 5.57 1.86
C LEU A 171 16.47 6.54 0.75
N VAL A 172 17.43 7.17 0.07
CA VAL A 172 17.17 8.00 -1.13
C VAL A 172 16.54 7.14 -2.23
N GLY A 173 17.01 5.90 -2.41
CA GLY A 173 16.43 4.94 -3.35
C GLY A 173 14.98 4.59 -3.03
N VAL A 174 14.64 4.38 -1.75
CA VAL A 174 13.25 4.15 -1.30
C VAL A 174 12.37 5.34 -1.67
N ILE A 175 12.76 6.56 -1.27
CA ILE A 175 12.00 7.78 -1.56
C ILE A 175 11.82 7.98 -3.07
N GLY A 176 12.89 7.74 -3.86
CA GLY A 176 12.87 7.87 -5.31
C GLY A 176 11.87 6.91 -5.98
N ARG A 177 11.83 5.66 -5.56
CA ARG A 177 10.88 4.67 -6.09
C ARG A 177 9.45 4.94 -5.66
N CYS A 178 9.21 5.35 -4.41
CA CYS A 178 7.88 5.80 -3.97
C CYS A 178 7.39 7.00 -4.80
N ALA A 179 8.27 7.96 -5.07
CA ALA A 179 7.95 9.09 -5.93
C ALA A 179 7.66 8.67 -7.39
N GLU A 180 8.37 7.66 -7.92
CA GLU A 180 8.12 7.12 -9.26
C GLU A 180 6.76 6.41 -9.31
N ALA A 181 6.43 5.56 -8.32
CA ALA A 181 5.11 4.95 -8.21
C ALA A 181 4.00 6.01 -8.27
N GLY A 182 4.14 7.08 -7.49
CA GLY A 182 3.20 8.20 -7.51
C GLY A 182 3.12 8.89 -8.87
N ARG A 183 4.24 9.14 -9.55
CA ARG A 183 4.25 9.78 -10.88
C ARG A 183 3.53 8.94 -11.94
N ARG A 184 3.67 7.61 -11.91
CA ARG A 184 2.97 6.70 -12.82
C ARG A 184 1.46 6.80 -12.68
N LEU A 185 0.96 6.89 -11.45
CA LEU A 185 -0.46 7.11 -11.19
C LEU A 185 -0.91 8.52 -11.57
N ASP A 186 -0.11 9.54 -11.24
CA ASP A 186 -0.42 10.94 -11.55
C ASP A 186 -0.50 11.21 -13.06
N ALA A 187 0.26 10.47 -13.86
CA ALA A 187 0.25 10.61 -15.32
C ALA A 187 -1.13 10.29 -15.94
N GLU A 188 -1.81 9.29 -15.40
CA GLU A 188 -3.10 8.82 -15.91
C GLU A 188 -4.32 9.40 -15.16
N ALA A 189 -4.10 10.08 -14.04
CA ALA A 189 -5.18 10.55 -13.16
C ALA A 189 -6.15 11.51 -13.86
N ALA A 190 -5.63 12.44 -14.66
CA ALA A 190 -6.46 13.40 -15.38
C ALA A 190 -7.32 12.73 -16.48
N GLU A 191 -6.81 11.67 -17.11
CA GLU A 191 -7.55 10.93 -18.12
C GLU A 191 -8.66 10.08 -17.48
N LEU A 192 -8.37 9.45 -16.35
CA LEU A 192 -9.38 8.73 -15.58
C LEU A 192 -10.49 9.67 -15.07
N ASP A 193 -10.14 10.86 -14.58
CA ASP A 193 -11.12 11.86 -14.16
C ASP A 193 -12.02 12.29 -15.35
N ARG A 194 -11.44 12.48 -16.54
CA ARG A 194 -12.21 12.78 -17.76
C ARG A 194 -13.11 11.60 -18.18
N LEU A 195 -12.59 10.38 -18.15
CA LEU A 195 -13.37 9.18 -18.44
C LEU A 195 -14.57 9.05 -17.51
N ARG A 196 -14.32 9.31 -16.21
CA ARG A 196 -15.34 9.20 -15.17
C ARG A 196 -16.38 10.32 -15.23
N GLY A 197 -16.00 11.51 -15.69
CA GLY A 197 -16.90 12.64 -15.96
C GLY A 197 -17.73 13.12 -14.77
N LEU A 198 -17.31 12.86 -13.54
CA LEU A 198 -18.12 13.13 -12.33
C LEU A 198 -18.48 14.61 -12.15
N GLU A 199 -17.70 15.54 -12.69
CA GLU A 199 -18.00 16.97 -12.64
C GLU A 199 -19.20 17.34 -13.52
N GLN A 200 -19.49 16.50 -14.55
CA GLN A 200 -20.60 16.67 -15.49
C GLN A 200 -21.87 15.97 -15.01
N GLY A 201 -21.74 14.92 -14.20
CA GLY A 201 -22.84 14.19 -13.61
C GLY A 201 -22.41 12.94 -12.87
N VAL A 202 -23.06 12.64 -11.78
CA VAL A 202 -22.76 11.47 -10.92
C VAL A 202 -23.74 10.32 -11.11
N GLY A 203 -24.78 10.47 -11.96
CA GLY A 203 -25.91 9.52 -12.08
C GLY A 203 -25.47 8.07 -12.32
N GLU A 204 -24.74 7.82 -13.39
CA GLU A 204 -24.30 6.46 -13.74
C GLU A 204 -23.35 5.87 -12.68
N ALA A 205 -22.46 6.68 -12.10
CA ALA A 205 -21.57 6.24 -11.04
C ALA A 205 -22.34 5.94 -9.73
N LEU A 206 -23.39 6.70 -9.41
CA LEU A 206 -24.30 6.40 -8.31
C LEU A 206 -25.01 5.06 -8.52
N GLU A 207 -25.52 4.79 -9.72
CA GLU A 207 -26.19 3.52 -10.06
C GLU A 207 -25.25 2.31 -9.83
N VAL A 208 -23.98 2.43 -10.23
CA VAL A 208 -22.97 1.39 -9.98
C VAL A 208 -22.74 1.21 -8.49
N ALA A 209 -22.51 2.29 -7.75
CA ALA A 209 -22.28 2.23 -6.31
C ALA A 209 -23.44 1.60 -5.56
N GLU A 210 -24.70 1.95 -5.93
CA GLU A 210 -25.91 1.39 -5.34
C GLU A 210 -26.17 -0.07 -5.71
N ARG A 211 -25.84 -0.48 -6.93
CA ARG A 211 -25.90 -1.89 -7.33
C ARG A 211 -24.94 -2.70 -6.47
N ARG A 212 -23.67 -2.29 -6.36
CA ARG A 212 -22.70 -2.95 -5.48
C ARG A 212 -23.12 -2.96 -4.03
N PHE A 213 -23.67 -1.85 -3.54
CA PHE A 213 -24.21 -1.78 -2.18
C PHE A 213 -25.30 -2.83 -1.94
N ARG A 214 -26.28 -2.96 -2.87
CA ARG A 214 -27.35 -3.96 -2.75
C ARG A 214 -26.83 -5.40 -2.79
N GLU A 215 -25.92 -5.70 -3.73
CA GLU A 215 -25.27 -7.00 -3.83
C GLU A 215 -24.50 -7.33 -2.55
N LEU A 216 -23.75 -6.37 -2.05
CA LEU A 216 -22.95 -6.56 -0.84
C LEU A 216 -23.81 -6.72 0.41
N THR A 217 -24.95 -6.03 0.48
CA THR A 217 -25.93 -6.21 1.56
C THR A 217 -26.45 -7.66 1.60
N ALA A 218 -26.78 -8.23 0.45
CA ALA A 218 -27.19 -9.63 0.34
C ALA A 218 -26.04 -10.59 0.71
N ARG A 219 -24.82 -10.34 0.25
CA ARG A 219 -23.63 -11.13 0.62
C ARG A 219 -23.31 -11.03 2.11
N THR A 220 -23.51 -9.87 2.73
CA THR A 220 -23.30 -9.69 4.19
C THR A 220 -24.24 -10.57 5.00
N ALA A 221 -25.53 -10.69 4.59
CA ALA A 221 -26.45 -11.61 5.22
C ALA A 221 -26.03 -13.08 5.06
N ALA A 222 -25.57 -13.48 3.87
CA ALA A 222 -25.03 -14.82 3.63
C ALA A 222 -23.75 -15.07 4.46
N ALA A 223 -22.83 -14.11 4.53
CA ALA A 223 -21.61 -14.20 5.33
C ALA A 223 -21.91 -14.35 6.84
N GLN A 224 -22.99 -13.76 7.33
CA GLN A 224 -23.43 -13.96 8.71
C GLN A 224 -23.80 -15.42 8.99
N HIS A 225 -24.52 -16.07 8.09
CA HIS A 225 -24.84 -17.50 8.21
C HIS A 225 -23.57 -18.36 8.10
N THR A 226 -22.68 -18.03 7.16
CA THR A 226 -21.38 -18.70 7.01
C THR A 226 -20.57 -18.60 8.30
N ALA A 227 -20.41 -17.41 8.86
CA ALA A 227 -19.67 -17.21 10.11
C ALA A 227 -20.28 -17.94 11.31
N ALA A 228 -21.61 -18.09 11.36
CA ALA A 228 -22.27 -18.89 12.36
C ALA A 228 -21.96 -20.41 12.17
N GLY A 229 -22.05 -20.91 10.95
CA GLY A 229 -21.68 -22.29 10.61
C GLY A 229 -20.22 -22.63 10.92
N LEU A 230 -19.29 -21.70 10.66
CA LEU A 230 -17.88 -21.91 11.01
C LEU A 230 -17.67 -22.16 12.51
N ARG A 231 -18.44 -21.50 13.38
CA ARG A 231 -18.39 -21.71 14.85
C ARG A 231 -18.98 -23.02 15.30
N GLU A 232 -19.86 -23.58 14.51
CA GLU A 232 -20.50 -24.89 14.79
C GLU A 232 -19.61 -26.05 14.35
N TRP A 233 -18.96 -25.93 13.19
CA TRP A 233 -18.22 -27.02 12.56
C TRP A 233 -16.74 -27.08 12.93
N TYR A 234 -16.14 -25.94 13.28
CA TYR A 234 -14.72 -25.83 13.57
C TYR A 234 -14.45 -25.28 14.97
N ALA A 235 -13.24 -25.48 15.46
CA ALA A 235 -12.80 -24.86 16.70
C ALA A 235 -12.88 -23.31 16.61
N LEU A 236 -13.11 -22.64 17.74
CA LEU A 236 -13.23 -21.18 17.78
C LEU A 236 -12.00 -20.45 17.23
N SER A 237 -10.82 -21.06 17.34
CA SER A 237 -9.57 -20.53 16.77
C SER A 237 -9.63 -20.39 15.25
N ALA A 238 -10.30 -21.32 14.56
CA ALA A 238 -10.40 -21.30 13.10
C ALA A 238 -11.11 -20.05 12.55
N GLY A 239 -12.09 -19.53 13.29
CA GLY A 239 -12.83 -18.32 12.92
C GLY A 239 -12.25 -17.01 13.47
N ALA A 240 -11.17 -17.06 14.26
CA ALA A 240 -10.66 -15.91 14.99
C ALA A 240 -10.21 -14.75 14.07
N ALA A 241 -9.68 -15.07 12.89
CA ALA A 241 -9.18 -14.09 11.92
C ALA A 241 -10.28 -13.16 11.37
N VAL A 242 -11.53 -13.64 11.31
CA VAL A 242 -12.68 -12.90 10.78
C VAL A 242 -13.70 -12.55 11.88
N ALA A 243 -13.31 -12.69 13.14
CA ALA A 243 -14.18 -12.32 14.25
C ALA A 243 -14.57 -10.83 14.16
N GLY A 244 -15.88 -10.56 14.17
CA GLY A 244 -16.41 -9.19 14.05
C GLY A 244 -16.46 -8.63 12.63
N HIS A 245 -15.95 -9.31 11.59
CA HIS A 245 -15.95 -8.79 10.21
C HIS A 245 -17.37 -8.50 9.70
N VAL A 246 -18.33 -9.36 10.01
CA VAL A 246 -19.73 -9.14 9.58
C VAL A 246 -20.31 -7.88 10.21
N GLU A 247 -20.10 -7.66 11.49
CA GLU A 247 -20.60 -6.46 12.18
C GLU A 247 -19.91 -5.20 11.66
N GLN A 248 -18.59 -5.26 11.48
CA GLN A 248 -17.86 -4.17 10.85
C GLN A 248 -18.32 -3.91 9.41
N ALA A 249 -18.65 -4.91 8.61
CA ALA A 249 -19.20 -4.73 7.28
C ALA A 249 -20.55 -4.02 7.31
N LYS A 250 -21.43 -4.37 8.26
CA LYS A 250 -22.71 -3.67 8.47
C LYS A 250 -22.51 -2.19 8.81
N ASP A 251 -21.55 -1.87 9.67
CA ASP A 251 -21.23 -0.47 10.02
C ASP A 251 -20.80 0.33 8.77
N ARG A 252 -19.99 -0.30 7.87
CA ARG A 252 -19.58 0.35 6.61
C ARG A 252 -20.76 0.53 5.66
N LEU A 253 -21.70 -0.43 5.63
CA LEU A 253 -22.90 -0.31 4.80
C LEU A 253 -23.84 0.77 5.34
N VAL A 254 -23.98 0.93 6.66
CA VAL A 254 -24.71 2.06 7.25
C VAL A 254 -24.09 3.39 6.86
N PHE A 255 -22.76 3.51 6.97
CA PHE A 255 -22.04 4.69 6.50
C PHE A 255 -22.27 4.93 5.00
N ALA A 256 -22.11 3.90 4.15
CA ALA A 256 -22.33 4.01 2.71
C ALA A 256 -23.77 4.46 2.38
N THR A 257 -24.78 3.97 3.11
CA THR A 257 -26.18 4.41 2.96
C THR A 257 -26.34 5.91 3.16
N SER A 258 -25.76 6.45 4.24
CA SER A 258 -25.79 7.88 4.52
C SER A 258 -25.14 8.66 3.39
N ARG A 259 -23.95 8.23 2.93
CA ARG A 259 -23.20 8.92 1.88
C ARG A 259 -23.88 8.86 0.50
N LEU A 260 -24.50 7.72 0.15
CA LEU A 260 -25.29 7.60 -1.10
C LEU A 260 -26.48 8.55 -1.09
N ASN A 261 -27.21 8.63 0.02
CA ASN A 261 -28.34 9.55 0.16
C ASN A 261 -27.90 11.03 0.05
N GLU A 262 -26.79 11.39 0.70
CA GLU A 262 -26.23 12.75 0.61
C GLU A 262 -25.70 13.06 -0.80
N ALA A 263 -25.12 12.07 -1.50
CA ALA A 263 -24.68 12.23 -2.87
C ALA A 263 -25.86 12.52 -3.81
N ARG A 264 -26.97 11.78 -3.67
CA ARG A 264 -28.20 12.03 -4.42
C ARG A 264 -28.77 13.42 -4.15
N GLN A 265 -28.93 13.77 -2.86
CA GLN A 265 -29.48 15.07 -2.46
C GLN A 265 -28.62 16.23 -2.99
N ALA A 266 -27.28 16.07 -2.96
CA ALA A 266 -26.39 17.07 -3.52
C ALA A 266 -26.49 17.17 -5.06
N ALA A 267 -26.63 16.04 -5.75
CA ALA A 267 -26.84 16.00 -7.19
C ALA A 267 -28.17 16.66 -7.59
N ASP A 268 -29.25 16.34 -6.88
CA ASP A 268 -30.58 16.91 -7.12
C ASP A 268 -30.62 18.43 -6.88
N SER A 269 -29.82 18.91 -5.92
CA SER A 269 -29.68 20.37 -5.64
C SER A 269 -28.66 21.07 -6.55
N GLY A 270 -27.99 20.35 -7.45
CA GLY A 270 -26.98 20.90 -8.38
C GLY A 270 -25.60 21.13 -7.73
N ASP A 271 -25.38 20.75 -6.45
CA ASP A 271 -24.06 20.79 -5.81
C ASP A 271 -23.22 19.56 -6.22
N MET A 272 -22.73 19.60 -7.46
CA MET A 272 -21.99 18.49 -8.06
C MET A 272 -20.69 18.18 -7.28
N ALA A 273 -20.01 19.22 -6.76
CA ALA A 273 -18.79 19.04 -5.98
C ALA A 273 -19.05 18.26 -4.67
N ARG A 274 -20.17 18.53 -4.01
CA ARG A 274 -20.59 17.78 -2.82
C ARG A 274 -21.03 16.36 -3.21
N ALA A 275 -21.80 16.21 -4.29
CA ALA A 275 -22.23 14.91 -4.78
C ALA A 275 -21.05 13.97 -5.06
N VAL A 276 -20.01 14.45 -5.75
CA VAL A 276 -18.78 13.70 -6.03
C VAL A 276 -18.06 13.28 -4.74
N ARG A 277 -17.94 14.19 -3.76
CA ARG A 277 -17.28 13.85 -2.49
C ARG A 277 -18.03 12.75 -1.74
N GLN A 278 -19.36 12.85 -1.65
CA GLN A 278 -20.18 11.88 -0.94
C GLN A 278 -20.22 10.53 -1.67
N LEU A 279 -20.29 10.53 -3.01
CA LEU A 279 -20.20 9.31 -3.81
C LEU A 279 -18.89 8.57 -3.55
N ARG A 280 -17.74 9.25 -3.62
CA ARG A 280 -16.44 8.63 -3.36
C ARG A 280 -16.33 8.08 -1.93
N ALA A 281 -16.90 8.78 -0.95
CA ALA A 281 -16.96 8.28 0.41
C ALA A 281 -17.81 7.00 0.52
N ALA A 282 -18.96 6.96 -0.16
CA ALA A 282 -19.80 5.77 -0.24
C ALA A 282 -19.10 4.59 -0.90
N GLU A 283 -18.43 4.83 -2.03
CA GLU A 283 -17.63 3.81 -2.74
C GLU A 283 -16.57 3.20 -1.82
N GLY A 284 -15.85 4.04 -1.05
CA GLY A 284 -14.88 3.57 -0.07
C GLY A 284 -15.51 2.69 1.03
N GLY A 285 -16.68 3.08 1.54
CA GLY A 285 -17.43 2.28 2.51
C GLY A 285 -17.87 0.92 1.93
N VAL A 286 -18.40 0.91 0.71
CA VAL A 286 -18.79 -0.31 -0.01
C VAL A 286 -17.57 -1.21 -0.26
N PHE A 287 -16.46 -0.65 -0.70
CA PHE A 287 -15.23 -1.40 -0.94
C PHE A 287 -14.72 -2.09 0.34
N GLN A 288 -14.61 -1.34 1.44
CA GLN A 288 -14.17 -1.89 2.73
C GLN A 288 -15.11 -2.98 3.26
N ALA A 289 -16.43 -2.79 3.16
CA ALA A 289 -17.39 -3.82 3.49
C ALA A 289 -17.19 -5.09 2.63
N GLY A 290 -16.86 -4.90 1.33
CA GLY A 290 -16.52 -5.98 0.41
C GLY A 290 -15.29 -6.77 0.83
N VAL A 291 -14.24 -6.12 1.31
CA VAL A 291 -13.04 -6.78 1.86
C VAL A 291 -13.40 -7.64 3.08
N LEU A 292 -14.17 -7.10 4.01
CA LEU A 292 -14.57 -7.80 5.23
C LEU A 292 -15.44 -9.04 4.94
N VAL A 293 -16.43 -8.90 4.06
CA VAL A 293 -17.31 -10.02 3.64
C VAL A 293 -16.51 -11.06 2.87
N GLY A 294 -15.68 -10.61 1.92
CA GLY A 294 -14.79 -11.48 1.16
C GLY A 294 -13.81 -12.26 2.04
N GLY A 295 -13.34 -11.67 3.13
CA GLY A 295 -12.52 -12.36 4.13
C GLY A 295 -13.22 -13.53 4.79
N VAL A 296 -14.51 -13.38 5.15
CA VAL A 296 -15.33 -14.48 5.70
C VAL A 296 -15.54 -15.59 4.68
N GLU A 297 -15.90 -15.23 3.45
CA GLU A 297 -16.14 -16.19 2.36
C GLU A 297 -14.86 -16.96 2.01
N ARG A 298 -13.72 -16.27 1.92
CA ARG A 298 -12.42 -16.88 1.65
C ARG A 298 -12.01 -17.83 2.76
N LEU A 299 -12.10 -17.42 4.04
CA LEU A 299 -11.76 -18.28 5.17
C LEU A 299 -12.62 -19.54 5.19
N ALA A 300 -13.91 -19.43 4.89
CA ALA A 300 -14.79 -20.60 4.82
C ALA A 300 -14.34 -21.60 3.75
N ALA A 301 -13.98 -21.13 2.57
CA ALA A 301 -13.45 -21.96 1.49
C ALA A 301 -12.09 -22.59 1.88
N GLU A 302 -11.19 -21.83 2.46
CA GLU A 302 -9.87 -22.30 2.92
C GLU A 302 -9.99 -23.36 4.02
N LEU A 303 -10.91 -23.19 4.98
CA LEU A 303 -11.16 -24.20 6.04
C LEU A 303 -11.71 -25.50 5.46
N ALA A 304 -12.63 -25.42 4.49
CA ALA A 304 -13.16 -26.60 3.82
C ALA A 304 -12.07 -27.35 3.02
N GLU A 305 -11.24 -26.61 2.27
CA GLU A 305 -10.10 -27.17 1.54
C GLU A 305 -9.08 -27.78 2.51
N ALA A 306 -8.77 -27.09 3.60
CA ALA A 306 -7.86 -27.58 4.62
C ALA A 306 -8.37 -28.86 5.26
N ALA A 307 -9.64 -28.92 5.65
CA ALA A 307 -10.24 -30.12 6.24
C ALA A 307 -10.14 -31.33 5.30
N ALA A 308 -10.36 -31.13 4.00
CA ALA A 308 -10.21 -32.18 2.99
C ALA A 308 -8.75 -32.61 2.82
N LEU A 309 -7.78 -31.70 3.01
CA LEU A 309 -6.37 -31.97 2.81
C LEU A 309 -5.67 -32.61 4.02
N VAL A 310 -6.17 -32.42 5.25
CA VAL A 310 -5.54 -32.93 6.49
C VAL A 310 -5.21 -34.42 6.44
N PRO A 311 -6.10 -35.34 6.01
CA PRO A 311 -5.77 -36.77 5.98
C PRO A 311 -4.59 -37.09 5.05
N ALA A 312 -4.55 -36.47 3.86
CA ALA A 312 -3.45 -36.65 2.91
C ALA A 312 -2.14 -36.03 3.42
N ALA A 313 -2.22 -34.87 4.10
CA ALA A 313 -1.06 -34.22 4.71
C ALA A 313 -0.45 -35.06 5.85
N LEU A 314 -1.29 -35.72 6.67
CA LEU A 314 -0.84 -36.65 7.71
C LEU A 314 -0.10 -37.85 7.10
N THR A 315 -0.66 -38.48 6.06
CA THR A 315 -0.01 -39.60 5.36
C THR A 315 1.30 -39.17 4.70
N GLY A 316 1.30 -37.99 4.05
CA GLY A 316 2.51 -37.41 3.47
C GLY A 316 3.58 -37.12 4.53
N GLY A 317 3.19 -36.56 5.67
CA GLY A 317 4.09 -36.29 6.80
C GLY A 317 4.74 -37.56 7.34
N GLU A 318 3.98 -38.66 7.45
CA GLU A 318 4.54 -39.96 7.84
C GLU A 318 5.57 -40.50 6.83
N ALA A 319 5.28 -40.35 5.54
CA ALA A 319 6.22 -40.75 4.50
C ALA A 319 7.53 -39.94 4.57
N GLU A 320 7.45 -38.63 4.78
CA GLU A 320 8.63 -37.75 4.93
C GLU A 320 9.42 -38.08 6.21
N ILE A 321 8.75 -38.39 7.31
CA ILE A 321 9.37 -38.86 8.57
C ILE A 321 10.10 -40.20 8.33
N ALA A 322 9.45 -41.13 7.62
CA ALA A 322 10.06 -42.41 7.29
C ALA A 322 11.31 -42.25 6.40
N GLU A 323 11.29 -41.33 5.44
CA GLU A 323 12.41 -40.99 4.59
C GLU A 323 13.53 -40.33 5.39
N ALA A 324 13.23 -39.40 6.29
CA ALA A 324 14.21 -38.77 7.18
C ALA A 324 14.93 -39.81 8.07
N ARG A 325 14.21 -40.85 8.55
CA ARG A 325 14.80 -41.95 9.31
C ARG A 325 15.79 -42.77 8.48
N LYS A 326 15.47 -43.05 7.20
CA LYS A 326 16.36 -43.79 6.30
C LYS A 326 17.61 -43.00 5.96
N ASN A 327 17.48 -41.69 5.79
CA ASN A 327 18.55 -40.80 5.35
C ASN A 327 19.34 -40.16 6.50
N GLY A 328 19.12 -40.56 7.73
CA GLY A 328 19.70 -39.98 8.94
C GLY A 328 21.25 -39.88 8.98
N GLY A 329 21.94 -40.68 8.16
CA GLY A 329 23.39 -40.56 7.98
C GLY A 329 23.85 -39.57 6.91
N ARG A 330 22.94 -38.94 6.18
CA ARG A 330 23.21 -37.99 5.07
C ARG A 330 22.77 -36.55 5.40
N THR A 331 22.11 -36.33 6.53
CA THR A 331 21.68 -35.01 6.94
C THR A 331 22.82 -34.24 7.60
N SER A 332 22.80 -32.92 7.52
CA SER A 332 23.75 -32.03 8.22
C SER A 332 23.54 -32.00 9.73
N LEU A 333 22.46 -32.63 10.23
CA LEU A 333 22.06 -32.64 11.63
C LEU A 333 22.85 -33.64 12.46
N ALA A 334 23.19 -33.28 13.70
CA ALA A 334 23.70 -34.23 14.66
C ALA A 334 22.66 -35.33 14.94
N THR A 335 23.10 -36.58 15.14
CA THR A 335 22.20 -37.72 15.33
C THR A 335 21.18 -37.50 16.46
N GLY A 336 21.59 -36.86 17.56
CA GLY A 336 20.70 -36.55 18.68
C GLY A 336 19.61 -35.54 18.32
N ASP A 337 19.96 -34.49 17.56
CA ASP A 337 19.03 -33.48 17.08
C ASP A 337 18.01 -34.07 16.10
N LEU A 338 18.46 -34.91 15.19
CA LEU A 338 17.56 -35.61 14.27
C LEU A 338 16.54 -36.49 15.02
N HIS A 339 16.99 -37.26 16.00
CA HIS A 339 16.07 -38.08 16.83
C HIS A 339 15.05 -37.22 17.56
N ALA A 340 15.47 -36.08 18.15
CA ALA A 340 14.55 -35.17 18.84
C ALA A 340 13.52 -34.57 17.87
N ARG A 341 13.94 -34.15 16.67
CA ARG A 341 13.04 -33.62 15.65
C ARG A 341 12.07 -34.67 15.11
N LEU A 342 12.52 -35.90 14.90
CA LEU A 342 11.66 -37.02 14.50
C LEU A 342 10.60 -37.33 15.57
N ALA A 343 11.01 -37.43 16.84
CA ALA A 343 10.08 -37.66 17.94
C ALA A 343 9.06 -36.51 18.09
N HIS A 344 9.48 -35.26 17.88
CA HIS A 344 8.59 -34.11 17.84
C HIS A 344 7.58 -34.23 16.69
N ALA A 345 8.02 -34.56 15.48
CA ALA A 345 7.16 -34.70 14.31
C ALA A 345 6.12 -35.82 14.51
N ASP A 346 6.55 -37.00 15.01
CA ASP A 346 5.62 -38.09 15.35
C ASP A 346 4.57 -37.63 16.37
N GLY A 347 4.99 -36.92 17.41
CA GLY A 347 4.09 -36.37 18.43
C GLY A 347 3.08 -35.37 17.85
N VAL A 348 3.50 -34.51 16.93
CA VAL A 348 2.61 -33.57 16.25
C VAL A 348 1.56 -34.30 15.42
N LEU A 349 1.97 -35.27 14.61
CA LEU A 349 1.04 -36.06 13.77
C LEU A 349 0.04 -36.85 14.64
N ALA A 350 0.50 -37.44 15.74
CA ALA A 350 -0.33 -38.15 16.69
C ALA A 350 -1.36 -37.21 17.36
N ASN A 351 -0.95 -36.00 17.75
CA ASN A 351 -1.85 -35.02 18.35
C ASN A 351 -2.90 -34.54 17.35
N VAL A 352 -2.54 -34.23 16.10
CA VAL A 352 -3.49 -33.85 15.06
C VAL A 352 -4.51 -34.95 14.83
N ARG A 353 -4.10 -36.24 14.76
CA ARG A 353 -5.03 -37.36 14.65
C ARG A 353 -5.99 -37.45 15.84
N ALA A 354 -5.50 -37.26 17.04
CA ALA A 354 -6.32 -37.26 18.22
C ALA A 354 -7.36 -36.13 18.22
N GLU A 355 -7.01 -34.96 17.68
CA GLU A 355 -7.94 -33.83 17.52
C GLU A 355 -9.04 -34.13 16.51
N LEU A 356 -8.74 -34.76 15.35
CA LEU A 356 -9.75 -35.17 14.37
C LEU A 356 -10.80 -36.09 14.95
N ILE A 357 -10.45 -36.92 15.96
CA ILE A 357 -11.37 -37.87 16.59
C ILE A 357 -12.21 -37.20 17.68
N ARG A 358 -11.68 -36.17 18.37
CA ARG A 358 -12.33 -35.56 19.54
C ARG A 358 -13.51 -34.65 19.22
N GLY A 359 -13.56 -34.05 18.04
CA GLY A 359 -14.63 -33.13 17.68
C GLY A 359 -14.12 -31.91 16.87
N PRO A 360 -14.80 -30.78 16.95
CA PRO A 360 -14.42 -29.62 16.17
C PRO A 360 -12.96 -29.21 16.39
N TYR A 361 -12.18 -29.08 15.31
CA TYR A 361 -10.77 -28.72 15.30
C TYR A 361 -10.52 -27.59 14.30
N ASP A 362 -9.30 -27.04 14.29
CA ASP A 362 -8.86 -26.03 13.35
C ASP A 362 -8.04 -26.68 12.23
N PRO A 363 -8.62 -26.85 11.01
CA PRO A 363 -7.93 -27.52 9.91
C PRO A 363 -6.68 -26.78 9.43
N LEU A 364 -6.70 -25.44 9.38
CA LEU A 364 -5.56 -24.65 8.95
C LEU A 364 -4.41 -24.72 9.95
N ASP A 365 -4.72 -24.68 11.26
CA ASP A 365 -3.70 -24.88 12.29
C ASP A 365 -3.15 -26.32 12.28
N ALA A 366 -3.98 -27.31 12.07
CA ALA A 366 -3.56 -28.70 11.92
C ALA A 366 -2.57 -28.87 10.76
N LEU A 367 -2.89 -28.32 9.57
CA LEU A 367 -1.99 -28.32 8.41
C LEU A 367 -0.69 -27.55 8.70
N ARG A 368 -0.78 -26.39 9.34
CA ARG A 368 0.39 -25.58 9.74
C ARG A 368 1.34 -26.36 10.64
N ARG A 369 0.81 -27.06 11.64
CA ARG A 369 1.62 -27.90 12.55
C ARG A 369 2.28 -29.06 11.83
N VAL A 370 1.56 -29.77 10.95
CA VAL A 370 2.12 -30.85 10.13
C VAL A 370 3.23 -30.32 9.23
N ALA A 371 3.00 -29.24 8.46
CA ALA A 371 3.98 -28.66 7.56
C ALA A 371 5.25 -28.22 8.29
N ARG A 372 5.12 -27.52 9.43
CA ARG A 372 6.26 -27.08 10.24
C ARG A 372 7.02 -28.22 10.91
N ALA A 373 6.34 -29.31 11.28
CA ALA A 373 7.00 -30.49 11.85
C ALA A 373 7.91 -31.15 10.82
N VAL A 374 7.43 -31.29 9.58
CA VAL A 374 8.18 -31.87 8.46
C VAL A 374 9.34 -30.93 8.03
N GLU A 375 9.12 -29.61 7.97
CA GLU A 375 10.15 -28.64 7.63
C GLU A 375 11.40 -28.79 8.50
N ARG A 376 11.21 -28.99 9.80
CA ARG A 376 12.31 -29.16 10.76
C ARG A 376 13.18 -30.40 10.53
N LEU A 377 12.73 -31.33 9.70
CA LEU A 377 13.50 -32.55 9.37
C LEU A 377 14.54 -32.29 8.27
N GLU A 378 14.52 -31.10 7.62
CA GLU A 378 15.40 -30.73 6.51
C GLU A 378 15.32 -31.70 5.32
N VAL A 379 14.23 -32.44 5.22
CA VAL A 379 13.87 -33.24 4.03
C VAL A 379 12.99 -32.40 3.12
N GLY A 380 13.06 -32.63 1.83
CA GLY A 380 12.18 -31.96 0.88
C GLY A 380 10.71 -32.24 1.22
N ARG A 381 9.84 -31.29 0.97
CA ARG A 381 8.38 -31.50 1.05
C ARG A 381 7.83 -31.74 -0.33
N SER A 382 6.95 -32.70 -0.46
CA SER A 382 6.29 -33.05 -1.71
C SER A 382 4.79 -33.28 -1.51
N GLY A 383 4.05 -33.34 -2.60
CA GLY A 383 2.64 -33.71 -2.58
C GLY A 383 1.77 -32.92 -1.61
N ALA A 384 1.03 -33.62 -0.74
CA ALA A 384 0.05 -33.03 0.16
C ALA A 384 0.67 -32.11 1.22
N VAL A 385 1.89 -32.37 1.70
CA VAL A 385 2.55 -31.51 2.69
C VAL A 385 2.97 -30.18 2.08
N ALA A 386 3.46 -30.17 0.85
CA ALA A 386 3.75 -28.92 0.14
C ALA A 386 2.49 -28.11 -0.17
N ALA A 387 1.40 -28.79 -0.58
CA ALA A 387 0.11 -28.15 -0.80
C ALA A 387 -0.46 -27.56 0.50
N ALA A 388 -0.34 -28.29 1.62
CA ALA A 388 -0.73 -27.82 2.94
C ALA A 388 0.00 -26.55 3.36
N ALA A 389 1.33 -26.52 3.22
CA ALA A 389 2.14 -25.36 3.52
C ALA A 389 1.74 -24.14 2.65
N LEU A 390 1.47 -24.36 1.37
CA LEU A 390 1.06 -23.30 0.45
C LEU A 390 -0.33 -22.75 0.78
N LEU A 391 -1.30 -23.62 1.08
CA LEU A 391 -2.66 -23.21 1.48
C LEU A 391 -2.61 -22.34 2.75
N VAL A 392 -1.90 -22.80 3.78
CA VAL A 392 -1.72 -22.07 5.04
C VAL A 392 -1.08 -20.70 4.82
N ALA A 393 -0.02 -20.65 4.00
CA ALA A 393 0.68 -19.39 3.72
C ALA A 393 -0.20 -18.40 2.95
N ARG A 394 -0.97 -18.86 1.96
CA ARG A 394 -1.91 -18.02 1.21
C ARG A 394 -3.00 -17.44 2.11
N GLY A 395 -3.59 -18.27 2.93
CA GLY A 395 -4.61 -17.83 3.88
C GLY A 395 -4.07 -16.79 4.86
N GLN A 396 -2.89 -17.02 5.42
CA GLN A 396 -2.27 -16.06 6.34
C GLN A 396 -1.91 -14.72 5.68
N VAL A 397 -1.39 -14.75 4.44
CA VAL A 397 -1.14 -13.54 3.66
C VAL A 397 -2.44 -12.80 3.39
N GLY A 398 -3.50 -13.49 2.93
CA GLY A 398 -4.80 -12.87 2.67
C GLY A 398 -5.42 -12.21 3.91
N VAL A 399 -5.32 -12.85 5.07
CA VAL A 399 -5.78 -12.29 6.36
C VAL A 399 -5.00 -11.03 6.72
N ALA A 400 -3.67 -11.01 6.50
CA ALA A 400 -2.85 -9.83 6.78
C ALA A 400 -3.15 -8.69 5.77
N GLU A 401 -3.36 -9.01 4.48
CA GLU A 401 -3.73 -8.04 3.45
C GLU A 401 -5.07 -7.37 3.75
N ASP A 402 -6.10 -8.14 4.13
CA ASP A 402 -7.40 -7.59 4.52
C ASP A 402 -7.29 -6.68 5.72
N PHE A 403 -6.53 -7.09 6.74
CA PHE A 403 -6.35 -6.29 7.94
C PHE A 403 -5.69 -4.94 7.62
N VAL A 404 -4.62 -4.96 6.82
CA VAL A 404 -3.94 -3.73 6.38
C VAL A 404 -4.86 -2.87 5.50
N ALA A 405 -5.65 -3.48 4.60
CA ALA A 405 -6.57 -2.75 3.73
C ALA A 405 -7.66 -2.02 4.53
N VAL A 406 -8.25 -2.70 5.52
CA VAL A 406 -9.33 -2.13 6.36
C VAL A 406 -8.80 -1.07 7.34
N HIS A 407 -7.58 -1.25 7.89
CA HIS A 407 -7.01 -0.37 8.91
C HIS A 407 -5.87 0.52 8.37
N ARG A 408 -5.79 0.74 7.05
CA ARG A 408 -4.67 1.43 6.38
C ARG A 408 -4.28 2.77 7.00
N GLY A 409 -5.25 3.52 7.53
CA GLY A 409 -4.98 4.84 8.15
C GLY A 409 -4.17 4.77 9.44
N ALA A 410 -4.13 3.60 10.09
CA ALA A 410 -3.42 3.39 11.35
C ALA A 410 -2.15 2.51 11.19
N VAL A 411 -2.01 1.79 10.08
CA VAL A 411 -0.91 0.84 9.86
C VAL A 411 0.33 1.53 9.28
N GLY A 412 1.46 1.38 9.96
CA GLY A 412 2.73 2.00 9.60
C GLY A 412 3.51 1.27 8.49
N ALA A 413 4.67 1.83 8.17
CA ALA A 413 5.54 1.34 7.07
C ALA A 413 6.12 -0.05 7.35
N GLU A 414 6.43 -0.38 8.60
CA GLU A 414 7.06 -1.64 8.97
C GLU A 414 6.14 -2.84 8.70
N ALA A 415 4.89 -2.79 9.18
CA ALA A 415 3.90 -3.83 8.92
C ALA A 415 3.65 -4.03 7.41
N ARG A 416 3.53 -2.93 6.66
CA ARG A 416 3.33 -2.98 5.19
C ARG A 416 4.54 -3.57 4.48
N ALA A 417 5.76 -3.25 4.92
CA ALA A 417 6.99 -3.78 4.33
C ALA A 417 7.16 -5.29 4.58
N VAL A 418 6.82 -5.75 5.79
CA VAL A 418 6.84 -7.18 6.11
C VAL A 418 5.78 -7.93 5.31
N LEU A 419 4.58 -7.36 5.14
CA LEU A 419 3.53 -7.93 4.31
C LEU A 419 3.95 -8.02 2.84
N ALA A 420 4.51 -6.95 2.29
CA ALA A 420 5.02 -6.94 0.90
C ALA A 420 6.11 -8.02 0.69
N GLU A 421 6.95 -8.26 1.68
CA GLU A 421 7.93 -9.35 1.64
C GLU A 421 7.27 -10.72 1.72
N ALA A 422 6.23 -10.91 2.55
CA ALA A 422 5.46 -12.16 2.60
C ALA A 422 4.84 -12.50 1.24
N VAL A 423 4.20 -11.53 0.59
CA VAL A 423 3.64 -11.66 -0.77
C VAL A 423 4.72 -12.04 -1.77
N ARG A 424 5.85 -11.33 -1.77
CA ARG A 424 6.98 -11.60 -2.67
C ARG A 424 7.58 -12.99 -2.52
N VAL A 425 7.71 -13.47 -1.28
CA VAL A 425 8.25 -14.80 -0.98
C VAL A 425 7.29 -15.91 -1.37
N LEU A 426 5.99 -15.65 -1.28
CA LEU A 426 4.92 -16.59 -1.65
C LEU A 426 4.82 -16.78 -3.17
N GLU A 427 5.17 -15.78 -3.97
CA GLU A 427 5.16 -15.88 -5.42
C GLU A 427 6.13 -16.96 -5.92
N PRO A 428 5.80 -17.67 -7.01
CA PRO A 428 6.68 -18.70 -7.59
C PRO A 428 8.07 -18.18 -7.95
N ALA A 429 8.16 -16.94 -8.42
CA ALA A 429 9.43 -16.24 -8.70
C ALA A 429 10.27 -16.00 -7.44
N GLY A 430 9.64 -15.91 -6.25
CA GLY A 430 10.28 -15.79 -4.94
C GLY A 430 10.78 -17.12 -4.36
N GLY A 431 10.64 -18.24 -5.12
CA GLY A 431 11.07 -19.57 -4.71
C GLY A 431 10.02 -20.38 -3.94
N GLY A 432 8.79 -19.87 -3.83
CA GLY A 432 7.66 -20.59 -3.23
C GLY A 432 7.88 -21.02 -1.77
N ARG A 433 8.58 -20.21 -0.97
CA ARG A 433 8.90 -20.52 0.44
C ARG A 433 7.69 -20.26 1.34
N ALA A 434 6.75 -21.21 1.32
CA ALA A 434 5.45 -21.08 2.00
C ALA A 434 5.60 -20.83 3.51
N ASP A 435 6.50 -21.52 4.21
CA ASP A 435 6.67 -21.34 5.66
C ASP A 435 7.24 -19.96 6.03
N GLU A 436 8.14 -19.45 5.20
CA GLU A 436 8.65 -18.10 5.38
C GLU A 436 7.55 -17.05 5.13
N ALA A 437 6.72 -17.26 4.11
CA ALA A 437 5.59 -16.40 3.83
C ALA A 437 4.55 -16.43 4.96
N ASP A 438 4.18 -17.62 5.48
CA ASP A 438 3.29 -17.78 6.64
C ASP A 438 3.83 -17.03 7.87
N ARG A 439 5.12 -17.18 8.17
CA ARG A 439 5.75 -16.49 9.31
C ARG A 439 5.78 -14.97 9.13
N LEU A 440 6.14 -14.50 7.93
CA LEU A 440 6.18 -13.06 7.63
C LEU A 440 4.78 -12.44 7.66
N ALA A 441 3.77 -13.12 7.12
CA ALA A 441 2.39 -12.64 7.15
C ALA A 441 1.85 -12.55 8.59
N GLY A 442 2.16 -13.54 9.44
CA GLY A 442 1.86 -13.47 10.87
C GLY A 442 2.54 -12.27 11.55
N GLN A 443 3.83 -12.07 11.29
CA GLN A 443 4.57 -10.92 11.81
C GLN A 443 3.98 -9.57 11.32
N ALA A 444 3.62 -9.48 10.05
CA ALA A 444 3.00 -8.28 9.48
C ALA A 444 1.67 -7.96 10.19
N ARG A 445 0.85 -8.99 10.45
CA ARG A 445 -0.40 -8.84 11.18
C ARG A 445 -0.18 -8.36 12.60
N ASP A 446 0.76 -8.96 13.36
CA ASP A 446 1.08 -8.57 14.74
C ASP A 446 1.56 -7.11 14.81
N LEU A 447 2.36 -6.67 13.82
CA LEU A 447 2.81 -5.30 13.69
C LEU A 447 1.63 -4.36 13.42
N ALA A 448 0.79 -4.69 12.44
CA ALA A 448 -0.38 -3.91 12.08
C ALA A 448 -1.37 -3.77 13.25
N GLU A 449 -1.60 -4.85 14.01
CA GLU A 449 -2.45 -4.81 15.21
C GLU A 449 -1.86 -3.93 16.31
N ARG A 450 -0.54 -3.92 16.48
CA ARG A 450 0.14 -3.00 17.43
C ARG A 450 -0.02 -1.56 17.01
N ASP A 451 0.14 -1.26 15.71
CA ASP A 451 -0.04 0.08 15.16
C ASP A 451 -1.48 0.58 15.38
N VAL A 452 -2.48 -0.26 15.11
CA VAL A 452 -3.91 0.07 15.33
C VAL A 452 -4.21 0.33 16.80
N ARG A 453 -3.68 -0.50 17.74
CA ARG A 453 -3.85 -0.30 19.18
C ARG A 453 -3.16 0.96 19.68
N ALA A 454 -2.03 1.34 19.10
CA ALA A 454 -1.31 2.56 19.43
C ALA A 454 -1.95 3.82 18.84
N HIS A 455 -2.75 3.68 17.77
CA HIS A 455 -3.36 4.79 17.05
C HIS A 455 -4.34 5.56 17.97
N GLY A 456 -4.15 6.89 18.05
CA GLY A 456 -4.95 7.74 18.93
C GLY A 456 -4.57 7.70 20.41
N SER A 457 -3.53 6.93 20.79
CA SER A 457 -2.98 6.99 22.13
C SER A 457 -2.10 8.23 22.32
N PRO A 458 -2.30 9.06 23.36
CA PRO A 458 -1.48 10.25 23.59
C PRO A 458 0.01 9.91 23.83
N TRP A 459 0.32 8.68 24.16
CA TRP A 459 1.69 8.17 24.37
C TRP A 459 2.38 7.72 23.06
N ALA A 460 1.63 7.50 21.98
CA ALA A 460 2.17 7.07 20.69
C ALA A 460 2.90 8.20 19.95
N GLU A 461 2.61 9.46 20.24
CA GLU A 461 3.28 10.61 19.62
C GLU A 461 4.78 10.67 19.90
N ALA A 462 5.24 10.08 20.99
CA ALA A 462 6.65 10.03 21.34
C ALA A 462 7.46 8.97 20.55
N ALA A 463 6.80 8.00 19.92
CA ALA A 463 7.43 6.85 19.26
C ALA A 463 7.59 6.98 17.73
N GLY A 464 7.32 8.15 17.16
CA GLY A 464 7.48 8.39 15.70
C GLY A 464 6.20 8.12 14.91
N GLN A 465 5.46 9.18 14.74
CA GLN A 465 4.16 9.25 14.10
C GLN A 465 4.11 8.52 12.75
N ALA A 466 3.16 7.60 12.64
CA ALA A 466 2.54 7.34 11.35
C ALA A 466 1.93 8.68 10.88
N VAL A 467 2.46 9.26 9.81
CA VAL A 467 1.86 10.42 9.15
C VAL A 467 0.62 9.90 8.40
N GLY A 468 -0.38 9.49 9.17
CA GLY A 468 -1.72 9.22 8.70
C GLY A 468 -2.57 10.44 9.04
N LEU A 469 -3.46 10.79 8.13
CA LEU A 469 -4.46 11.84 8.32
C LEU A 469 -5.11 11.71 9.72
N PRO A 470 -5.15 12.80 10.52
CA PRO A 470 -5.90 12.79 11.76
C PRO A 470 -7.38 12.68 11.39
N GLY A 471 -7.94 11.52 11.59
CA GLY A 471 -9.35 11.23 11.45
C GLY A 471 -9.70 10.17 12.48
N ALA A 472 -10.83 10.29 13.12
CA ALA A 472 -11.33 9.25 14.01
C ALA A 472 -11.45 7.94 13.21
N VAL A 473 -10.58 6.98 13.49
CA VAL A 473 -10.61 5.65 12.89
C VAL A 473 -11.65 4.84 13.65
N LEU A 474 -12.90 5.02 13.28
CA LEU A 474 -13.92 4.07 13.72
C LEU A 474 -13.79 2.84 12.83
N GLY A 475 -13.05 1.84 13.34
CA GLY A 475 -12.88 0.57 12.66
C GLY A 475 -12.30 0.66 11.23
N GLY A 476 -11.36 1.57 10.96
CA GLY A 476 -10.70 1.70 9.65
C GLY A 476 -11.45 2.55 8.62
N ILE A 477 -12.66 3.01 8.89
CA ILE A 477 -13.29 4.06 8.12
C ILE A 477 -12.61 5.36 8.54
N LEU A 478 -11.94 6.02 7.59
CA LEU A 478 -11.64 7.43 7.75
C LEU A 478 -12.97 8.15 7.69
N LEU A 479 -13.52 8.52 8.84
CA LEU A 479 -14.66 9.44 8.92
C LEU A 479 -14.15 10.81 8.52
N THR A 480 -14.08 11.06 7.23
CA THR A 480 -13.49 12.25 6.63
C THR A 480 -14.50 13.36 6.51
N GLU A 481 -15.16 13.72 7.60
CA GLU A 481 -16.00 14.92 7.63
C GLU A 481 -15.46 16.05 8.48
N GLU A 482 -14.32 15.88 9.13
CA GLU A 482 -13.69 17.02 9.76
C GLU A 482 -13.12 17.98 8.71
N PRO A 483 -13.28 19.30 8.92
CA PRO A 483 -12.66 20.31 8.07
C PRO A 483 -11.13 20.15 8.15
N GLY A 484 -10.53 19.46 7.18
CA GLY A 484 -9.09 19.19 7.15
C GLY A 484 -8.72 17.72 6.84
N ALA A 485 -9.63 16.79 7.01
CA ALA A 485 -9.49 15.45 6.44
C ALA A 485 -9.57 15.56 4.91
N GLY A 486 -8.49 15.18 4.23
CA GLY A 486 -8.36 15.37 2.79
C GLY A 486 -9.46 14.71 1.96
N PRO A 487 -9.50 14.98 0.65
CA PRO A 487 -10.51 14.43 -0.23
C PRO A 487 -10.56 12.91 -0.15
N PRO A 488 -11.74 12.31 -0.39
CA PRO A 488 -11.89 10.87 -0.47
C PRO A 488 -10.84 10.26 -1.39
N VAL A 489 -10.44 9.05 -1.08
CA VAL A 489 -9.44 8.31 -1.86
C VAL A 489 -9.80 8.34 -3.34
N SER A 490 -8.83 8.65 -4.18
CA SER A 490 -9.01 8.71 -5.60
C SER A 490 -7.77 8.22 -6.33
N PHE A 491 -7.94 7.78 -7.57
CA PHE A 491 -6.83 7.39 -8.45
C PHE A 491 -5.84 8.54 -8.60
N GLY A 492 -4.58 8.22 -8.44
CA GLY A 492 -3.48 9.17 -8.59
C GLY A 492 -2.48 9.11 -7.45
N GLY A 493 -1.32 9.69 -7.70
CA GLY A 493 -0.24 9.81 -6.75
C GLY A 493 -0.35 11.05 -5.86
N PRO A 494 0.73 11.35 -5.10
CA PRO A 494 0.77 12.50 -4.20
C PRO A 494 0.51 13.86 -4.87
N GLY A 495 0.91 13.99 -6.16
CA GLY A 495 0.70 15.22 -6.93
C GLY A 495 -0.78 15.51 -7.18
N THR A 496 -1.56 14.50 -7.57
CA THR A 496 -3.01 14.63 -7.76
C THR A 496 -3.72 14.88 -6.45
N ARG A 497 -3.37 14.14 -5.39
CA ARG A 497 -3.95 14.32 -4.06
C ARG A 497 -3.64 15.69 -3.46
N GLY A 498 -2.43 16.23 -3.70
CA GLY A 498 -2.04 17.56 -3.27
C GLY A 498 -2.82 18.67 -3.98
N ARG A 499 -3.07 18.55 -5.29
CA ARG A 499 -3.88 19.51 -6.04
C ARG A 499 -5.33 19.56 -5.56
N ARG A 500 -5.91 18.44 -5.20
CA ARG A 500 -7.28 18.33 -4.70
C ARG A 500 -7.47 18.87 -3.27
N ARG A 501 -6.37 19.02 -2.52
CA ARG A 501 -6.37 19.63 -1.16
C ARG A 501 -6.27 21.15 -1.16
N LEU A 502 -5.81 21.75 -2.26
CA LEU A 502 -5.74 23.20 -2.36
C LEU A 502 -7.17 23.73 -2.50
N PRO A 503 -7.58 24.78 -1.73
CA PRO A 503 -8.86 25.44 -1.94
C PRO A 503 -8.87 26.01 -3.36
N GLU A 504 -10.03 25.91 -4.03
CA GLU A 504 -10.23 26.50 -5.35
C GLU A 504 -9.80 27.98 -5.35
N PRO A 505 -9.02 28.44 -6.33
CA PRO A 505 -8.68 29.84 -6.46
C PRO A 505 -9.95 30.63 -6.78
N GLY A 506 -10.59 31.21 -5.78
CA GLY A 506 -11.82 31.99 -5.96
C GLY A 506 -12.73 32.08 -4.73
N ARG A 507 -12.53 31.24 -3.73
CA ARG A 507 -13.28 31.41 -2.48
C ARG A 507 -12.58 32.48 -1.64
N PRO A 508 -13.21 33.67 -1.41
CA PRO A 508 -12.60 34.67 -0.55
C PRO A 508 -12.38 34.04 0.83
N ALA A 509 -11.17 34.19 1.35
CA ALA A 509 -10.85 33.81 2.71
C ALA A 509 -11.91 34.41 3.61
N GLN A 510 -12.63 33.62 4.39
CA GLN A 510 -13.49 34.16 5.44
C GLN A 510 -12.59 35.07 6.28
N PRO A 511 -12.97 36.37 6.46
CA PRO A 511 -12.17 37.25 7.27
C PRO A 511 -12.07 36.64 8.67
N ALA A 512 -10.85 36.47 9.14
CA ALA A 512 -10.59 36.12 10.53
C ALA A 512 -11.45 37.04 11.38
N GLY A 513 -12.30 36.46 12.22
CA GLY A 513 -13.12 37.22 13.13
C GLY A 513 -12.24 38.24 13.88
N PRO A 514 -12.76 39.42 14.22
CA PRO A 514 -11.97 40.48 14.85
C PRO A 514 -11.29 39.89 16.08
N ALA A 515 -9.97 40.02 16.13
CA ALA A 515 -9.17 39.70 17.31
C ALA A 515 -9.77 40.50 18.48
N GLU A 516 -10.16 39.81 19.55
CA GLU A 516 -10.52 40.46 20.80
C GLU A 516 -9.40 41.43 21.18
N PRO A 517 -9.71 42.70 21.53
CA PRO A 517 -8.69 43.64 21.93
C PRO A 517 -8.06 43.17 23.25
N ALA A 518 -6.74 43.04 23.27
CA ALA A 518 -5.97 42.80 24.47
C ALA A 518 -6.35 43.85 25.52
N GLY A 519 -6.93 43.41 26.62
CA GLY A 519 -7.25 44.24 27.77
C GLY A 519 -6.00 44.94 28.32
N PRO A 520 -6.09 46.18 28.87
CA PRO A 520 -4.94 46.92 29.32
C PRO A 520 -4.28 46.25 30.55
N ALA A 521 -2.95 46.27 30.52
CA ALA A 521 -2.09 45.79 31.60
C ALA A 521 -2.49 46.41 32.94
N GLY A 522 -3.03 45.59 33.83
CA GLY A 522 -3.36 45.97 35.20
C GLY A 522 -2.11 46.13 36.05
N ALA A 523 -2.07 47.22 36.78
CA ALA A 523 -1.03 47.67 37.68
C ALA A 523 -0.69 46.66 38.77
N VAL A 524 0.60 46.62 39.10
CA VAL A 524 1.20 45.93 40.24
C VAL A 524 0.63 46.51 41.56
N GLY A 525 -0.05 45.67 42.33
CA GLY A 525 -0.42 45.94 43.73
C GLY A 525 0.48 45.19 44.72
N PRO A 526 0.71 45.73 45.91
CA PRO A 526 1.70 45.18 46.88
C PRO A 526 1.20 43.94 47.65
N PRO A 527 2.08 43.19 48.31
CA PRO A 527 1.77 41.90 48.92
C PRO A 527 1.01 42.02 50.24
N PRO A 528 0.10 41.12 50.60
CA PRO A 528 -0.51 41.06 51.92
C PRO A 528 0.34 40.26 52.90
N GLY A 529 0.45 40.83 54.08
CA GLY A 529 1.13 40.27 55.26
C GLY A 529 0.37 39.12 55.91
N GLY A 530 1.06 38.49 56.81
CA GLY A 530 0.87 37.19 57.42
C GLY A 530 -0.26 37.05 58.47
N PRO A 531 -0.21 36.02 59.33
CA PRO A 531 -1.37 35.21 59.69
C PRO A 531 -2.07 35.65 60.98
N GLN A 532 -3.34 35.28 61.11
CA GLN A 532 -4.02 35.29 62.43
C GLN A 532 -4.68 33.94 62.72
N ASP A 533 -4.35 33.45 63.89
CA ASP A 533 -4.90 32.33 64.65
C ASP A 533 -6.41 32.45 64.91
N GLY A 534 -7.09 31.35 65.08
CA GLY A 534 -8.42 31.26 65.64
C GLY A 534 -8.98 29.82 65.66
N GLY A 535 -8.90 29.24 66.83
CA GLY A 535 -9.13 27.90 67.27
C GLY A 535 -10.55 27.32 67.18
N PRO A 536 -10.80 26.19 67.88
CA PRO A 536 -11.67 25.10 67.37
C PRO A 536 -13.08 25.14 68.00
N GLN A 537 -14.05 24.48 67.32
CA GLN A 537 -15.27 24.04 68.02
C GLN A 537 -15.67 22.62 67.62
N ASP A 538 -15.88 21.87 68.68
CA ASP A 538 -16.40 20.53 68.87
C ASP A 538 -17.76 20.26 68.22
N GLY A 539 -18.02 18.98 67.95
CA GLY A 539 -19.36 18.48 67.69
C GLY A 539 -19.35 17.00 67.30
N GLY A 540 -19.49 16.17 68.31
CA GLY A 540 -19.34 14.73 68.34
C GLY A 540 -20.43 13.88 67.64
N PRO A 541 -20.43 12.58 67.86
CA PRO A 541 -20.86 11.55 66.91
C PRO A 541 -22.27 11.06 67.14
N GLN A 542 -22.89 10.46 66.12
CA GLN A 542 -24.02 9.57 66.34
C GLN A 542 -23.88 8.25 65.57
N ASP A 543 -23.97 7.22 66.36
CA ASP A 543 -24.12 5.81 66.09
C ASP A 543 -25.31 5.45 65.21
N GLY A 544 -25.22 4.33 64.56
CA GLY A 544 -26.35 3.63 63.96
C GLY A 544 -25.92 2.39 63.23
N GLY A 545 -25.82 1.29 64.00
CA GLY A 545 -25.42 -0.03 63.57
C GLY A 545 -26.45 -0.82 62.75
N PRO A 546 -26.25 -2.10 62.52
CA PRO A 546 -26.62 -2.80 61.33
C PRO A 546 -27.93 -3.61 61.49
N GLN A 547 -28.60 -3.97 60.37
CA GLN A 547 -29.55 -5.09 60.35
C GLN A 547 -29.40 -5.99 59.14
N ASP A 548 -29.27 -7.24 59.50
CA ASP A 548 -29.42 -8.51 58.79
C ASP A 548 -30.71 -8.60 57.98
N GLY A 549 -30.70 -9.57 57.04
CA GLY A 549 -31.87 -10.29 56.52
C GLY A 549 -31.72 -10.70 55.09
N ARG A 550 -31.15 -11.87 54.84
CA ARG A 550 -31.84 -13.11 54.31
C ARG A 550 -33.05 -12.82 53.37
N ASP A 551 -32.95 -13.21 52.10
CA ASP A 551 -33.44 -14.48 51.48
C ASP A 551 -32.84 -14.59 50.05
#